data_9bfbe8f3c223fd84c2b4c44ef5530575
#
_entry.id   9bfbe8f3c223fd84c2b4c44ef5530575
#
_cell.length_a   1.000
_cell.length_b   1.000
_cell.length_c   1.000
_cell.angle_alpha   90.00
_cell.angle_beta   90.00
_cell.angle_gamma   90.00
#
_symmetry.space_group_name_H-M   'P 1'
#
loop_
_entity.id
_entity.type
_entity.pdbx_description
1 polymer ?
#
loop_
_entity_poly.entity_id
_entity_poly.type
_entity_poly.pdbx_seq_one_letter_code
_entity_poly.pdbx_strand_id
1 'polypeptide(L)'
;MLNCKICSNEISGTYTIYQKDGVEYPAHIECVEENKQHCDECNKFFDREDLKTTTLGNHYCPDCLSEKTVVCGKCGKHVENAPLKRVNSVSYCQECFEQKWVYCAKCGKRVLRSRAKNLNNTHYCASCASSVVKVENYSYKPTPIFCGVDSSRYFGIEVETEGRENNLYAEEIIGDSKIFYAKHDGSLNDGIEFVSHPCTLNYWREESKLDEFCKRAIGLGFNSHKTTSCGLHVHITKSTVEREAFEKVLLFLSNNWDDVVKFTRRKSSSINRWAANNLGDAPMIKTCTLAQKMKLVKEYSSGSRYVAVNETSKTYEFRIFRGTLKPETILACIEFCDALINLCASLPFANIETANFNTLMEFAKPKGCYKELVEYWETRTMKKKDVVLG
;
A
#
# COMPACT_ATOMS: atom_id res chain seq x y z
N MET A 1 15.27 -69.14 -32.95
CA MET A 1 13.94 -68.53 -32.69
C MET A 1 14.07 -67.61 -31.49
N LEU A 2 13.54 -66.42 -31.57
CA LEU A 2 13.66 -65.42 -30.52
C LEU A 2 12.37 -65.46 -29.66
N ASN A 3 12.47 -65.74 -28.39
CA ASN A 3 11.29 -65.83 -27.54
C ASN A 3 11.17 -64.62 -26.61
N CYS A 4 9.92 -64.16 -26.43
CA CYS A 4 9.61 -63.08 -25.50
C CYS A 4 9.89 -63.52 -24.07
N LYS A 5 10.71 -62.74 -23.35
CA LYS A 5 11.08 -63.05 -21.97
C LYS A 5 9.92 -62.89 -20.97
N ILE A 6 8.86 -62.22 -21.34
CA ILE A 6 7.71 -61.96 -20.47
C ILE A 6 6.65 -63.04 -20.59
N CYS A 7 6.20 -63.38 -21.84
CA CYS A 7 5.16 -64.38 -22.09
C CYS A 7 5.68 -65.72 -22.59
N SER A 8 6.99 -65.87 -22.83
CA SER A 8 7.66 -67.05 -23.33
C SER A 8 7.29 -67.48 -24.77
N ASN A 9 6.41 -66.76 -25.47
CA ASN A 9 6.02 -67.05 -26.82
C ASN A 9 7.07 -66.57 -27.83
N GLU A 10 7.08 -67.21 -29.03
CA GLU A 10 7.95 -66.81 -30.13
C GLU A 10 7.62 -65.41 -30.64
N ILE A 11 8.64 -64.59 -30.87
CA ILE A 11 8.51 -63.25 -31.41
C ILE A 11 8.53 -63.31 -32.93
N SER A 12 7.39 -63.04 -33.55
CA SER A 12 7.27 -62.87 -35.01
C SER A 12 7.02 -61.39 -35.34
N GLY A 13 8.05 -60.70 -35.83
CA GLY A 13 7.96 -59.27 -36.20
C GLY A 13 8.79 -58.32 -35.32
N THR A 14 8.30 -57.06 -35.11
CA THR A 14 8.99 -56.04 -34.30
C THR A 14 8.94 -56.38 -32.82
N TYR A 15 10.03 -56.15 -32.14
CA TYR A 15 10.15 -56.35 -30.69
C TYR A 15 10.83 -55.12 -30.01
N THR A 16 10.73 -55.04 -28.70
CA THR A 16 11.45 -54.08 -27.87
C THR A 16 12.43 -54.78 -26.93
N ILE A 17 13.27 -53.99 -26.29
CA ILE A 17 14.25 -54.49 -25.32
C ILE A 17 13.72 -54.23 -23.91
N TYR A 18 13.67 -55.26 -23.10
CA TYR A 18 13.40 -55.22 -21.67
C TYR A 18 14.68 -55.51 -20.89
N GLN A 19 14.97 -54.69 -19.89
CA GLN A 19 16.14 -54.79 -19.02
C GLN A 19 15.76 -55.47 -17.70
N LYS A 20 16.53 -56.50 -17.29
CA LYS A 20 16.42 -57.11 -15.99
C LYS A 20 17.80 -57.57 -15.49
N ASP A 21 18.14 -57.26 -14.25
CA ASP A 21 19.43 -57.62 -13.62
C ASP A 21 20.66 -57.26 -14.46
N GLY A 22 20.59 -56.13 -15.18
CA GLY A 22 21.64 -55.65 -16.07
C GLY A 22 21.76 -56.34 -17.42
N VAL A 23 20.83 -57.26 -17.73
CA VAL A 23 20.79 -58.05 -18.99
C VAL A 23 19.64 -57.60 -19.88
N GLU A 24 19.90 -57.49 -21.17
CA GLU A 24 18.90 -57.13 -22.21
C GLU A 24 18.18 -58.37 -22.73
N TYR A 25 16.87 -58.34 -22.72
CA TYR A 25 16.02 -59.41 -23.20
C TYR A 25 15.05 -58.90 -24.28
N PRO A 26 14.84 -59.62 -25.36
CA PRO A 26 13.81 -59.33 -26.34
C PRO A 26 12.40 -59.61 -25.76
N ALA A 27 11.45 -58.72 -26.04
CA ALA A 27 10.06 -58.91 -25.64
C ALA A 27 9.08 -58.29 -26.66
N HIS A 28 7.84 -58.80 -26.69
CA HIS A 28 6.79 -58.15 -27.46
C HIS A 28 6.49 -56.76 -26.88
N ILE A 29 6.22 -55.81 -27.73
CA ILE A 29 5.91 -54.43 -27.33
C ILE A 29 4.73 -54.41 -26.38
N GLU A 30 3.64 -55.08 -26.68
CA GLU A 30 2.43 -55.18 -25.85
C GLU A 30 2.71 -55.76 -24.46
N CYS A 31 3.52 -56.81 -24.37
CA CYS A 31 3.88 -57.43 -23.09
C CYS A 31 4.68 -56.48 -22.19
N VAL A 32 5.50 -55.61 -22.79
CA VAL A 32 6.31 -54.63 -22.05
C VAL A 32 5.42 -53.48 -21.61
N GLU A 33 4.60 -52.92 -22.48
CA GLU A 33 3.71 -51.81 -22.16
C GLU A 33 2.71 -52.11 -21.03
N GLU A 34 2.16 -53.34 -21.01
CA GLU A 34 1.24 -53.75 -19.96
C GLU A 34 1.90 -53.97 -18.58
N ASN A 35 3.14 -54.46 -18.54
CA ASN A 35 3.72 -55.02 -17.32
C ASN A 35 4.94 -54.27 -16.80
N LYS A 36 5.54 -53.38 -17.60
CA LYS A 36 6.80 -52.70 -17.31
C LYS A 36 6.65 -51.19 -17.37
N GLN A 37 7.71 -50.48 -16.97
CA GLN A 37 7.76 -49.03 -17.07
C GLN A 37 9.08 -48.65 -17.74
N HIS A 38 9.09 -47.57 -18.53
CA HIS A 38 10.31 -47.10 -19.19
C HIS A 38 11.07 -46.10 -18.28
N CYS A 39 12.36 -46.04 -18.45
CA CYS A 39 13.19 -44.99 -17.92
C CYS A 39 13.02 -43.72 -18.74
N ASP A 40 12.67 -42.60 -18.11
CA ASP A 40 12.38 -41.33 -18.80
C ASP A 40 13.61 -40.70 -19.50
N GLU A 41 14.82 -41.19 -19.24
CA GLU A 41 16.04 -40.75 -19.93
C GLU A 41 16.47 -41.62 -21.08
N CYS A 42 16.65 -42.93 -20.82
CA CYS A 42 17.16 -43.85 -21.86
C CYS A 42 16.08 -44.59 -22.63
N ASN A 43 14.81 -44.38 -22.26
CA ASN A 43 13.64 -45.03 -22.89
C ASN A 43 13.65 -46.57 -22.89
N LYS A 44 14.54 -47.21 -22.12
CA LYS A 44 14.56 -48.66 -21.95
C LYS A 44 13.50 -49.08 -20.92
N PHE A 45 12.92 -50.24 -21.08
CA PHE A 45 11.89 -50.78 -20.19
C PHE A 45 12.53 -51.59 -19.03
N PHE A 46 11.98 -51.45 -17.84
CA PHE A 46 12.44 -52.09 -16.59
C PHE A 46 11.23 -52.59 -15.80
N ASP A 47 11.49 -53.43 -14.83
CA ASP A 47 10.50 -53.70 -13.76
C ASP A 47 10.26 -52.42 -12.96
N ARG A 48 9.01 -52.17 -12.54
CA ARG A 48 8.66 -50.93 -11.82
C ARG A 48 9.46 -50.73 -10.54
N GLU A 49 9.83 -51.84 -9.90
CA GLU A 49 10.63 -51.83 -8.65
C GLU A 49 12.11 -51.45 -8.87
N ASP A 50 12.61 -51.63 -10.10
CA ASP A 50 13.97 -51.27 -10.49
C ASP A 50 14.12 -49.76 -10.83
N LEU A 51 13.04 -49.07 -11.04
CA LEU A 51 13.03 -47.62 -11.27
C LEU A 51 12.88 -46.83 -10.00
N LYS A 52 13.59 -45.72 -9.92
CA LYS A 52 13.47 -44.76 -8.82
C LYS A 52 12.81 -43.48 -9.28
N THR A 53 11.81 -43.03 -8.51
CA THR A 53 11.10 -41.78 -8.80
C THR A 53 11.85 -40.59 -8.18
N THR A 54 12.06 -39.56 -8.95
CA THR A 54 12.70 -38.33 -8.52
C THR A 54 11.70 -37.35 -7.88
N THR A 55 12.18 -36.20 -7.38
CA THR A 55 11.31 -35.15 -6.81
C THR A 55 10.44 -34.46 -7.83
N LEU A 56 10.73 -34.57 -9.12
CA LEU A 56 9.90 -34.06 -10.23
C LEU A 56 8.91 -35.11 -10.77
N GLY A 57 8.99 -36.34 -10.28
CA GLY A 57 8.10 -37.42 -10.71
C GLY A 57 8.66 -38.27 -11.84
N ASN A 58 9.86 -38.01 -12.35
CA ASN A 58 10.52 -38.81 -13.38
C ASN A 58 11.00 -40.15 -12.81
N HIS A 59 11.01 -41.19 -13.67
CA HIS A 59 11.40 -42.53 -13.31
C HIS A 59 12.72 -42.88 -14.01
N TYR A 60 13.75 -43.16 -13.27
CA TYR A 60 15.08 -43.46 -13.81
C TYR A 60 15.56 -44.86 -13.39
N CYS A 61 16.21 -45.54 -14.35
CA CYS A 61 16.99 -46.73 -14.05
C CYS A 61 18.23 -46.38 -13.22
N PRO A 62 18.89 -47.34 -12.55
CA PRO A 62 20.03 -47.06 -11.68
C PRO A 62 21.17 -46.26 -12.34
N ASP A 63 21.48 -46.54 -13.61
CA ASP A 63 22.54 -45.84 -14.33
C ASP A 63 22.17 -44.37 -14.59
N CYS A 64 21.00 -44.14 -15.21
CA CYS A 64 20.51 -42.79 -15.49
C CYS A 64 20.26 -42.00 -14.20
N LEU A 65 19.80 -42.65 -13.13
CA LEU A 65 19.61 -42.03 -11.83
C LEU A 65 20.94 -41.46 -11.28
N SER A 66 22.02 -42.25 -11.38
CA SER A 66 23.35 -41.84 -10.91
C SER A 66 23.94 -40.66 -11.69
N GLU A 67 23.65 -40.60 -13.01
CA GLU A 67 24.14 -39.57 -13.90
C GLU A 67 23.35 -38.27 -13.84
N LYS A 68 22.03 -38.38 -13.72
CA LYS A 68 21.09 -37.25 -13.86
C LYS A 68 20.63 -36.64 -12.53
N THR A 69 20.87 -37.29 -11.42
CA THR A 69 20.37 -36.85 -10.12
C THR A 69 21.46 -36.78 -9.05
N VAL A 70 21.13 -36.01 -8.03
CA VAL A 70 21.88 -36.02 -6.75
C VAL A 70 20.92 -36.21 -5.60
N VAL A 71 21.41 -36.75 -4.48
CA VAL A 71 20.59 -36.96 -3.28
C VAL A 71 20.43 -35.67 -2.50
N CYS A 72 19.19 -35.32 -2.12
CA CYS A 72 18.92 -34.21 -1.22
C CYS A 72 19.48 -34.50 0.17
N GLY A 73 20.37 -33.65 0.68
CA GLY A 73 21.01 -33.82 1.97
C GLY A 73 20.09 -33.66 3.20
N LYS A 74 18.77 -33.36 3.00
CA LYS A 74 17.80 -33.28 4.06
C LYS A 74 16.80 -34.44 4.05
N CYS A 75 16.17 -34.71 2.90
CA CYS A 75 15.10 -35.72 2.81
C CYS A 75 15.54 -37.04 2.15
N GLY A 76 16.78 -37.13 1.64
CA GLY A 76 17.29 -38.31 0.98
C GLY A 76 16.72 -38.62 -0.41
N LYS A 77 15.78 -37.81 -0.91
CA LYS A 77 15.19 -38.01 -2.24
C LYS A 77 16.16 -37.64 -3.36
N HIS A 78 16.07 -38.30 -4.49
CA HIS A 78 16.80 -37.97 -5.70
C HIS A 78 16.22 -36.70 -6.35
N VAL A 79 17.12 -35.77 -6.71
CA VAL A 79 16.81 -34.45 -7.29
C VAL A 79 17.57 -34.30 -8.60
N GLU A 80 16.91 -33.96 -9.68
CA GLU A 80 17.55 -33.68 -10.95
C GLU A 80 18.51 -32.48 -10.84
N ASN A 81 19.57 -32.48 -11.64
CA ASN A 81 20.60 -31.44 -11.59
C ASN A 81 20.08 -30.02 -11.90
N ALA A 82 19.01 -29.85 -12.67
CA ALA A 82 18.50 -28.56 -13.12
C ALA A 82 17.63 -27.86 -12.12
N PRO A 83 16.87 -28.23 -11.17
CA PRO A 83 16.30 -27.39 -10.10
C PRO A 83 17.09 -27.43 -8.79
N LEU A 84 18.33 -27.89 -8.83
CA LEU A 84 19.14 -28.15 -7.66
C LEU A 84 19.59 -26.86 -6.96
N LYS A 85 19.42 -26.80 -5.64
CA LYS A 85 19.95 -25.73 -4.78
C LYS A 85 21.11 -26.26 -3.95
N ARG A 86 22.29 -25.63 -4.09
CA ARG A 86 23.50 -26.01 -3.33
C ARG A 86 23.86 -25.01 -2.25
N VAL A 87 24.19 -25.51 -1.08
CA VAL A 87 24.64 -24.72 0.08
C VAL A 87 25.77 -25.46 0.79
N ASN A 88 26.95 -24.88 0.84
CA ASN A 88 28.14 -25.48 1.49
C ASN A 88 28.35 -26.94 1.04
N SER A 89 28.38 -27.17 -0.26
CA SER A 89 28.57 -28.49 -0.92
C SER A 89 27.43 -29.50 -0.69
N VAL A 90 26.36 -29.13 0.04
CA VAL A 90 25.18 -29.98 0.23
C VAL A 90 24.10 -29.59 -0.78
N SER A 91 23.53 -30.59 -1.45
CA SER A 91 22.43 -30.42 -2.42
C SER A 91 21.08 -30.52 -1.72
N TYR A 92 20.12 -29.71 -2.14
CA TYR A 92 18.75 -29.69 -1.59
C TYR A 92 17.73 -29.69 -2.72
N CYS A 93 16.62 -30.42 -2.55
CA CYS A 93 15.43 -30.21 -3.36
C CYS A 93 14.81 -28.83 -3.02
N GLN A 94 13.97 -28.32 -3.90
CA GLN A 94 13.34 -26.99 -3.75
C GLN A 94 12.60 -26.86 -2.42
N GLU A 95 11.76 -27.83 -2.11
CA GLU A 95 10.98 -27.84 -0.86
C GLU A 95 11.86 -27.80 0.40
N CYS A 96 12.88 -28.68 0.48
CA CYS A 96 13.80 -28.72 1.62
C CYS A 96 14.65 -27.45 1.73
N PHE A 97 14.99 -26.84 0.59
CA PHE A 97 15.68 -25.56 0.56
C PHE A 97 14.81 -24.46 1.15
N GLU A 98 13.57 -24.30 0.65
CA GLU A 98 12.63 -23.27 1.10
C GLU A 98 12.22 -23.41 2.57
N GLN A 99 12.12 -24.64 3.07
CA GLN A 99 11.88 -24.87 4.50
C GLN A 99 13.03 -24.38 5.38
N LYS A 100 14.27 -24.40 4.90
CA LYS A 100 15.48 -24.07 5.68
C LYS A 100 15.99 -22.67 5.44
N TRP A 101 15.84 -22.14 4.22
CA TRP A 101 16.46 -20.91 3.77
C TRP A 101 15.44 -19.92 3.20
N VAL A 102 15.75 -18.64 3.35
CA VAL A 102 15.04 -17.53 2.68
C VAL A 102 16.06 -16.53 2.17
N TYR A 103 15.64 -15.70 1.22
CA TYR A 103 16.44 -14.56 0.77
C TYR A 103 15.98 -13.29 1.49
N CYS A 104 16.94 -12.47 1.90
CA CYS A 104 16.65 -11.15 2.44
C CYS A 104 16.09 -10.25 1.33
N ALA A 105 14.90 -9.73 1.52
CA ALA A 105 14.23 -8.91 0.51
C ALA A 105 14.99 -7.61 0.17
N LYS A 106 15.76 -7.04 1.14
CA LYS A 106 16.50 -5.80 0.92
C LYS A 106 17.86 -6.01 0.24
N CYS A 107 18.65 -7.00 0.64
CA CYS A 107 20.03 -7.17 0.15
C CYS A 107 20.26 -8.44 -0.65
N GLY A 108 19.24 -9.28 -0.88
CA GLY A 108 19.34 -10.53 -1.61
C GLY A 108 20.13 -11.64 -0.92
N LYS A 109 20.74 -11.39 0.24
CA LYS A 109 21.52 -12.42 0.95
C LYS A 109 20.65 -13.57 1.41
N ARG A 110 21.13 -14.80 1.17
CA ARG A 110 20.50 -16.01 1.71
C ARG A 110 20.75 -16.10 3.21
N VAL A 111 19.69 -16.36 3.98
CA VAL A 111 19.71 -16.51 5.43
C VAL A 111 18.93 -17.73 5.87
N LEU A 112 19.29 -18.31 7.01
CA LEU A 112 18.47 -19.36 7.61
C LEU A 112 17.10 -18.79 7.97
N ARG A 113 16.02 -19.48 7.62
CA ARG A 113 14.65 -19.05 7.95
C ARG A 113 14.48 -18.82 9.47
N SER A 114 15.11 -19.63 10.32
CA SER A 114 15.11 -19.47 11.78
C SER A 114 15.85 -18.24 12.30
N ARG A 115 16.73 -17.63 11.48
CA ARG A 115 17.47 -16.41 11.81
C ARG A 115 16.97 -15.17 11.04
N ALA A 116 16.10 -15.39 10.08
CA ALA A 116 15.48 -14.28 9.35
C ALA A 116 14.46 -13.57 10.26
N LYS A 117 14.40 -12.25 10.15
CA LYS A 117 13.35 -11.44 10.75
C LYS A 117 12.19 -11.36 9.77
N ASN A 118 11.00 -11.72 10.21
CA ASN A 118 9.79 -11.57 9.42
C ASN A 118 9.09 -10.25 9.83
N LEU A 119 8.96 -9.33 8.88
CA LEU A 119 8.25 -8.07 9.05
C LEU A 119 7.17 -8.03 7.97
N ASN A 120 5.91 -8.06 8.37
CA ASN A 120 4.75 -8.06 7.46
C ASN A 120 4.91 -9.08 6.29
N ASN A 121 5.07 -10.36 6.64
CA ASN A 121 5.27 -11.48 5.71
C ASN A 121 6.49 -11.38 4.78
N THR A 122 7.41 -10.45 5.04
CA THR A 122 8.65 -10.26 4.28
C THR A 122 9.86 -10.64 5.13
N HIS A 123 10.79 -11.41 4.56
CA HIS A 123 11.96 -11.90 5.28
C HIS A 123 13.19 -11.00 5.07
N TYR A 124 13.84 -10.63 6.16
CA TYR A 124 15.06 -9.82 6.17
C TYR A 124 16.18 -10.49 6.97
N CYS A 125 17.43 -10.26 6.61
CA CYS A 125 18.56 -10.56 7.50
C CYS A 125 18.56 -9.58 8.70
N ALA A 126 19.23 -9.94 9.78
CA ALA A 126 19.23 -9.14 11.01
C ALA A 126 19.67 -7.68 10.79
N SER A 127 20.70 -7.46 9.98
CA SER A 127 21.22 -6.11 9.70
C SER A 127 20.25 -5.27 8.84
N CYS A 128 19.57 -5.88 7.88
CA CYS A 128 18.59 -5.16 7.08
C CYS A 128 17.31 -4.87 7.85
N ALA A 129 16.86 -5.81 8.69
CA ALA A 129 15.63 -5.65 9.46
C ALA A 129 15.65 -4.44 10.42
N SER A 130 16.83 -4.05 10.90
CA SER A 130 16.98 -2.88 11.77
C SER A 130 16.94 -1.54 11.03
N SER A 131 17.09 -1.54 9.72
CA SER A 131 17.16 -0.34 8.88
C SER A 131 16.00 -0.20 7.89
N VAL A 132 15.05 -1.13 7.89
CA VAL A 132 13.85 -1.06 7.02
C VAL A 132 12.81 -0.16 7.70
N VAL A 133 12.22 0.73 6.91
CA VAL A 133 11.02 1.48 7.31
C VAL A 133 9.88 0.47 7.54
N LYS A 134 9.29 0.51 8.72
CA LYS A 134 8.18 -0.37 9.07
C LYS A 134 6.86 0.30 8.73
N VAL A 135 5.91 -0.49 8.23
CA VAL A 135 4.50 -0.13 8.34
C VAL A 135 4.09 -0.45 9.77
N GLU A 136 3.97 0.58 10.58
CA GLU A 136 3.66 0.49 12.00
C GLU A 136 2.18 0.16 12.20
N ASN A 137 1.82 -0.30 13.39
CA ASN A 137 0.42 -0.56 13.69
C ASN A 137 -0.42 0.73 13.77
N TYR A 138 -1.73 0.60 13.68
CA TYR A 138 -2.68 1.72 13.74
C TYR A 138 -2.47 2.65 14.94
N SER A 139 -2.10 2.13 16.10
CA SER A 139 -1.93 2.92 17.33
C SER A 139 -0.59 3.64 17.44
N TYR A 140 0.33 3.43 16.49
CA TYR A 140 1.65 4.06 16.51
C TYR A 140 1.56 5.60 16.44
N LYS A 141 2.19 6.24 17.39
CA LYS A 141 2.26 7.72 17.52
C LYS A 141 3.67 8.11 17.96
N PRO A 142 4.57 8.40 17.03
CA PRO A 142 5.94 8.82 17.37
C PRO A 142 5.93 10.19 18.05
N THR A 143 7.03 10.50 18.74
CA THR A 143 7.27 11.87 19.20
C THR A 143 7.33 12.80 17.98
N PRO A 144 6.53 13.89 17.94
CA PRO A 144 6.53 14.81 16.80
C PRO A 144 7.89 15.48 16.60
N ILE A 145 8.31 15.54 15.34
CA ILE A 145 9.46 16.35 14.89
C ILE A 145 8.88 17.56 14.16
N PHE A 146 9.13 18.76 14.68
CA PHE A 146 8.63 19.99 14.06
C PHE A 146 9.63 20.47 13.01
N CYS A 147 9.18 20.62 11.76
CA CYS A 147 10.01 20.98 10.61
C CYS A 147 9.67 22.39 10.09
N GLY A 148 10.70 23.14 9.72
CA GLY A 148 10.61 24.56 9.32
C GLY A 148 10.88 25.50 10.47
N VAL A 149 11.28 26.73 10.11
CA VAL A 149 11.72 27.78 11.05
C VAL A 149 10.61 28.81 11.22
N ASP A 150 10.41 29.28 12.44
CA ASP A 150 9.62 30.46 12.82
C ASP A 150 8.21 30.53 12.25
N SER A 151 7.42 29.52 12.48
CA SER A 151 5.98 29.61 12.20
C SER A 151 5.19 29.47 13.49
N SER A 152 4.22 30.35 13.67
CA SER A 152 3.19 30.19 14.69
C SER A 152 2.32 28.95 14.47
N ARG A 153 2.33 28.35 13.28
CA ARG A 153 1.43 27.24 12.90
C ARG A 153 2.14 26.12 12.15
N TYR A 154 1.84 24.89 12.56
CA TYR A 154 2.34 23.66 11.94
C TYR A 154 1.19 22.81 11.42
N PHE A 155 1.44 22.14 10.29
CA PHE A 155 0.49 21.28 9.59
C PHE A 155 1.07 19.87 9.49
N GLY A 156 0.30 18.86 9.91
CA GLY A 156 0.55 17.45 9.61
C GLY A 156 -0.45 16.96 8.56
N ILE A 157 -0.08 15.94 7.79
CA ILE A 157 -1.02 15.28 6.88
C ILE A 157 -1.05 13.78 7.11
N GLU A 158 -2.21 13.18 6.85
CA GLU A 158 -2.40 11.75 6.69
C GLU A 158 -2.84 11.50 5.25
N VAL A 159 -2.03 10.76 4.51
CA VAL A 159 -2.31 10.40 3.11
C VAL A 159 -2.65 8.92 3.06
N GLU A 160 -3.92 8.62 2.91
CA GLU A 160 -4.41 7.25 2.75
C GLU A 160 -4.22 6.79 1.31
N THR A 161 -3.64 5.60 1.12
CA THR A 161 -3.36 5.04 -0.20
C THR A 161 -3.77 3.58 -0.26
N GLU A 162 -4.32 3.13 -1.39
CA GLU A 162 -4.51 1.72 -1.72
C GLU A 162 -3.41 1.24 -2.66
N GLY A 163 -2.87 0.07 -2.37
CA GLY A 163 -1.79 -0.62 -3.04
C GLY A 163 -1.31 -1.71 -2.08
N ARG A 164 -0.44 -2.59 -2.53
CA ARG A 164 0.00 -3.71 -1.71
C ARG A 164 0.76 -3.24 -0.46
N GLU A 165 0.20 -3.49 0.74
CA GLU A 165 0.87 -3.18 2.00
C GLU A 165 2.16 -3.98 2.16
N ASN A 166 3.31 -3.27 2.21
CA ASN A 166 4.62 -3.87 2.31
C ASN A 166 5.64 -2.86 2.85
N ASN A 167 6.53 -3.32 3.75
CA ASN A 167 7.60 -2.48 4.30
C ASN A 167 8.58 -1.97 3.24
N LEU A 168 8.87 -2.74 2.19
CA LEU A 168 9.75 -2.29 1.10
C LEU A 168 9.11 -1.16 0.30
N TYR A 169 7.83 -1.24 0.02
CA TYR A 169 7.12 -0.18 -0.67
C TYR A 169 7.00 1.07 0.21
N ALA A 170 6.75 0.92 1.51
CA ALA A 170 6.77 2.05 2.44
C ALA A 170 8.15 2.72 2.48
N GLU A 171 9.23 1.93 2.52
CA GLU A 171 10.61 2.43 2.49
C GLU A 171 10.91 3.16 1.18
N GLU A 172 10.52 2.61 0.05
CA GLU A 172 10.75 3.20 -1.27
C GLU A 172 9.94 4.50 -1.47
N ILE A 173 8.68 4.53 -1.01
CA ILE A 173 7.82 5.71 -1.11
C ILE A 173 8.35 6.84 -0.22
N ILE A 174 8.69 6.54 1.03
CA ILE A 174 9.23 7.52 1.97
C ILE A 174 10.63 7.98 1.54
N GLY A 175 11.47 7.05 1.05
CA GLY A 175 12.82 7.32 0.61
C GLY A 175 13.68 7.90 1.75
N ASP A 176 14.35 9.02 1.50
CA ASP A 176 15.17 9.75 2.46
C ASP A 176 14.39 10.82 3.26
N SER A 177 13.07 10.90 3.06
CA SER A 177 12.22 11.82 3.79
C SER A 177 12.21 11.51 5.29
N LYS A 178 12.45 12.54 6.11
CA LYS A 178 12.40 12.46 7.58
C LYS A 178 11.05 12.87 8.16
N ILE A 179 10.14 13.35 7.31
CA ILE A 179 8.85 13.86 7.77
C ILE A 179 7.74 12.81 7.71
N PHE A 180 7.89 11.73 6.94
CA PHE A 180 6.86 10.71 6.80
C PHE A 180 7.19 9.43 7.56
N TYR A 181 6.17 8.80 8.10
CA TYR A 181 6.16 7.42 8.57
C TYR A 181 4.92 6.69 8.04
N ALA A 182 4.98 5.37 8.01
CA ALA A 182 3.93 4.53 7.45
C ALA A 182 3.18 3.78 8.57
N LYS A 183 1.87 3.67 8.43
CA LYS A 183 0.99 2.92 9.35
C LYS A 183 0.03 2.02 8.59
N HIS A 184 -0.38 0.95 9.25
CA HIS A 184 -1.54 0.16 8.86
C HIS A 184 -2.83 0.92 9.20
N ASP A 185 -3.78 0.97 8.25
CA ASP A 185 -5.15 1.41 8.50
C ASP A 185 -6.14 0.34 8.02
N GLY A 186 -6.90 -0.22 8.96
CA GLY A 186 -7.88 -1.27 8.69
C GLY A 186 -9.11 -0.81 7.87
N SER A 187 -9.25 0.49 7.58
CA SER A 187 -10.29 1.01 6.69
C SER A 187 -9.90 0.92 5.21
N LEU A 188 -8.63 0.66 4.91
CA LEU A 188 -8.09 0.53 3.56
C LEU A 188 -8.21 -0.90 3.03
N ASN A 189 -8.43 -1.03 1.72
CA ASN A 189 -8.40 -2.32 1.04
C ASN A 189 -6.96 -2.60 0.56
N ASP A 190 -6.12 -3.24 1.40
CA ASP A 190 -4.70 -3.50 1.14
C ASP A 190 -3.94 -2.20 0.79
N GLY A 191 -3.67 -1.37 1.81
CA GLY A 191 -3.09 -0.05 1.63
C GLY A 191 -2.23 0.41 2.79
N ILE A 192 -1.60 1.57 2.62
CA ILE A 192 -0.73 2.20 3.60
C ILE A 192 -1.23 3.62 3.88
N GLU A 193 -1.36 3.96 5.16
CA GLU A 193 -1.52 5.34 5.61
C GLU A 193 -0.14 5.94 5.85
N PHE A 194 0.21 6.97 5.08
CA PHE A 194 1.42 7.76 5.30
C PHE A 194 1.09 9.00 6.12
N VAL A 195 1.70 9.09 7.28
CA VAL A 195 1.47 10.19 8.22
C VAL A 195 2.74 11.05 8.30
N SER A 196 2.56 12.37 8.29
CA SER A 196 3.70 13.28 8.41
C SER A 196 3.92 13.76 9.83
N HIS A 197 5.16 14.14 10.13
CA HIS A 197 5.48 15.04 11.21
C HIS A 197 4.96 16.46 10.91
N PRO A 198 4.76 17.30 11.94
CA PRO A 198 4.26 18.66 11.76
C PRO A 198 5.28 19.56 11.07
N CYS A 199 4.88 20.21 9.97
CA CYS A 199 5.74 21.12 9.20
C CYS A 199 5.06 22.48 9.04
N THR A 200 5.86 23.55 8.91
CA THR A 200 5.34 24.88 8.56
C THR A 200 4.83 24.91 7.13
N LEU A 201 3.95 25.84 6.77
CA LEU A 201 3.46 25.98 5.40
C LEU A 201 4.60 26.18 4.39
N ASN A 202 5.59 26.99 4.76
CA ASN A 202 6.76 27.21 3.91
C ASN A 202 7.58 25.93 3.71
N TYR A 203 7.78 25.13 4.77
CA TYR A 203 8.47 23.85 4.66
C TYR A 203 7.74 22.87 3.73
N TRP A 204 6.41 22.83 3.80
CA TRP A 204 5.59 22.01 2.88
C TRP A 204 5.83 22.38 1.43
N ARG A 205 5.96 23.66 1.12
CA ARG A 205 6.13 24.17 -0.24
C ARG A 205 7.54 23.98 -0.78
N GLU A 206 8.56 24.23 0.02
CA GLU A 206 9.94 24.39 -0.47
C GLU A 206 10.84 23.19 -0.13
N GLU A 207 10.60 22.48 0.98
CA GLU A 207 11.55 21.51 1.52
C GLU A 207 11.01 20.09 1.69
N SER A 208 9.69 19.91 1.67
CA SER A 208 9.04 18.61 2.01
C SER A 208 9.32 17.50 1.02
N LYS A 209 9.76 17.81 -0.20
CA LYS A 209 9.90 16.86 -1.33
C LYS A 209 8.63 16.06 -1.59
N LEU A 210 7.48 16.71 -1.42
CA LEU A 210 6.16 16.10 -1.55
C LEU A 210 5.94 15.51 -2.96
N ASP A 211 6.48 16.15 -4.01
CA ASP A 211 6.42 15.69 -5.39
C ASP A 211 7.17 14.38 -5.59
N GLU A 212 8.36 14.21 -4.99
CA GLU A 212 9.11 12.95 -5.03
C GLU A 212 8.35 11.82 -4.32
N PHE A 213 7.79 12.10 -3.14
CA PHE A 213 6.94 11.16 -2.41
C PHE A 213 5.76 10.68 -3.27
N CYS A 214 5.01 11.60 -3.85
CA CYS A 214 3.86 11.28 -4.69
C CYS A 214 4.27 10.50 -5.96
N LYS A 215 5.36 10.88 -6.62
CA LYS A 215 5.89 10.18 -7.81
C LYS A 215 6.28 8.74 -7.50
N ARG A 216 6.97 8.49 -6.37
CA ARG A 216 7.35 7.14 -5.95
C ARG A 216 6.12 6.28 -5.65
N ALA A 217 5.13 6.82 -4.92
CA ALA A 217 3.89 6.10 -4.64
C ALA A 217 3.14 5.70 -5.93
N ILE A 218 2.99 6.63 -6.87
CA ILE A 218 2.35 6.38 -8.17
C ILE A 218 3.15 5.36 -8.99
N GLY A 219 4.48 5.48 -9.02
CA GLY A 219 5.38 4.58 -9.75
C GLY A 219 5.29 3.13 -9.26
N LEU A 220 5.00 2.93 -7.99
CA LEU A 220 4.77 1.61 -7.37
C LEU A 220 3.32 1.12 -7.48
N GLY A 221 2.46 1.85 -8.21
CA GLY A 221 1.07 1.47 -8.45
C GLY A 221 0.09 1.83 -7.35
N PHE A 222 0.50 2.63 -6.35
CA PHE A 222 -0.41 3.10 -5.31
C PHE A 222 -1.38 4.14 -5.85
N ASN A 223 -2.62 4.08 -5.36
CA ASN A 223 -3.70 4.99 -5.69
C ASN A 223 -4.31 5.58 -4.41
N SER A 224 -4.73 6.84 -4.48
CA SER A 224 -5.50 7.49 -3.42
C SER A 224 -6.80 8.06 -3.97
N HIS A 225 -6.75 8.70 -5.15
CA HIS A 225 -7.90 9.39 -5.73
C HIS A 225 -8.97 8.48 -6.33
N LYS A 226 -8.60 7.33 -6.91
CA LYS A 226 -9.53 6.40 -7.59
C LYS A 226 -10.14 5.35 -6.66
N THR A 227 -10.05 5.56 -5.36
CA THR A 227 -10.53 4.65 -4.32
C THR A 227 -11.84 5.15 -3.71
N THR A 228 -12.48 4.31 -2.91
CA THR A 228 -13.68 4.66 -2.13
C THR A 228 -13.38 4.83 -0.64
N SER A 229 -12.24 4.33 -0.19
CA SER A 229 -11.79 4.33 1.20
C SER A 229 -10.89 5.52 1.51
N CYS A 230 -9.95 5.87 0.61
CA CYS A 230 -8.90 6.85 0.88
C CYS A 230 -9.41 8.28 1.04
N GLY A 231 -8.90 8.94 2.06
CA GLY A 231 -8.99 10.38 2.32
C GLY A 231 -7.62 11.05 2.37
N LEU A 232 -7.64 12.35 2.47
CA LEU A 232 -6.51 13.19 2.90
C LEU A 232 -6.98 13.95 4.15
N HIS A 233 -6.24 13.83 5.24
CA HIS A 233 -6.51 14.58 6.45
C HIS A 233 -5.43 15.62 6.67
N VAL A 234 -5.82 16.81 7.12
CA VAL A 234 -4.89 17.89 7.46
C VAL A 234 -5.05 18.25 8.93
N HIS A 235 -3.98 18.07 9.69
CA HIS A 235 -3.90 18.40 11.10
C HIS A 235 -3.26 19.76 11.29
N ILE A 236 -3.82 20.59 12.17
CA ILE A 236 -3.32 21.92 12.47
C ILE A 236 -3.10 22.03 13.98
N THR A 237 -1.98 22.58 14.39
CA THR A 237 -1.64 22.78 15.81
C THR A 237 -2.73 23.60 16.52
N LYS A 238 -3.45 22.99 17.45
CA LYS A 238 -4.60 23.59 18.14
C LYS A 238 -4.23 24.85 18.93
N SER A 239 -3.08 24.87 19.60
CA SER A 239 -2.61 26.01 20.40
C SER A 239 -2.33 27.28 19.59
N THR A 240 -2.33 27.20 18.26
CA THR A 240 -2.11 28.32 17.34
C THR A 240 -3.40 28.86 16.73
N VAL A 241 -4.54 28.35 17.17
CA VAL A 241 -5.86 28.74 16.66
C VAL A 241 -6.75 29.13 17.84
N GLU A 242 -7.11 30.40 17.88
CA GLU A 242 -8.06 30.89 18.87
C GLU A 242 -9.39 30.15 18.80
N ARG A 243 -9.99 29.89 19.95
CA ARG A 243 -11.26 29.15 20.04
C ARG A 243 -12.35 29.81 19.18
N GLU A 244 -12.45 31.13 19.21
CA GLU A 244 -13.42 31.88 18.41
C GLU A 244 -13.18 31.73 16.91
N ALA A 245 -11.92 31.69 16.47
CA ALA A 245 -11.59 31.43 15.05
C ALA A 245 -12.04 30.02 14.62
N PHE A 246 -11.82 29.01 15.47
CA PHE A 246 -12.31 27.65 15.22
C PHE A 246 -13.85 27.59 15.13
N GLU A 247 -14.56 28.25 16.03
CA GLU A 247 -16.04 28.33 15.99
C GLU A 247 -16.54 28.95 14.68
N LYS A 248 -15.87 30.02 14.21
CA LYS A 248 -16.15 30.66 12.93
C LYS A 248 -15.83 29.75 11.73
N VAL A 249 -14.77 28.92 11.81
CA VAL A 249 -14.48 27.89 10.79
C VAL A 249 -15.65 26.89 10.68
N LEU A 250 -16.18 26.40 11.81
CA LEU A 250 -17.33 25.49 11.78
C LEU A 250 -18.55 26.16 11.15
N LEU A 251 -18.80 27.42 11.47
CA LEU A 251 -19.89 28.20 10.89
C LEU A 251 -19.72 28.40 9.40
N PHE A 252 -18.52 28.80 8.94
CA PHE A 252 -18.23 28.97 7.52
C PHE A 252 -18.45 27.68 6.73
N LEU A 253 -17.90 26.55 7.21
CA LEU A 253 -18.05 25.26 6.55
C LEU A 253 -19.54 24.85 6.46
N SER A 254 -20.31 25.06 7.53
CA SER A 254 -21.70 24.69 7.56
C SER A 254 -22.58 25.56 6.65
N ASN A 255 -22.34 26.87 6.62
CA ASN A 255 -23.06 27.79 5.73
C ASN A 255 -22.77 27.53 4.24
N ASN A 256 -21.56 27.08 3.92
CA ASN A 256 -21.06 26.83 2.59
C ASN A 256 -20.93 25.35 2.23
N TRP A 257 -21.68 24.45 2.90
CA TRP A 257 -21.46 23.00 2.83
C TRP A 257 -21.47 22.43 1.40
N ASP A 258 -22.36 22.91 0.55
CA ASP A 258 -22.46 22.44 -0.83
C ASP A 258 -21.17 22.78 -1.64
N ASP A 259 -20.58 23.94 -1.39
CA ASP A 259 -19.32 24.34 -2.03
C ASP A 259 -18.12 23.67 -1.40
N VAL A 260 -18.14 23.37 -0.10
CA VAL A 260 -17.15 22.53 0.57
C VAL A 260 -17.11 21.14 -0.07
N VAL A 261 -18.26 20.49 -0.27
CA VAL A 261 -18.33 19.16 -0.92
C VAL A 261 -17.80 19.22 -2.35
N LYS A 262 -18.11 20.26 -3.11
CA LYS A 262 -17.56 20.46 -4.48
C LYS A 262 -16.07 20.70 -4.48
N PHE A 263 -15.56 21.53 -3.58
CA PHE A 263 -14.15 21.85 -3.44
C PHE A 263 -13.33 20.62 -3.08
N THR A 264 -13.75 19.88 -2.06
CA THR A 264 -13.04 18.73 -1.53
C THR A 264 -13.11 17.49 -2.42
N ARG A 265 -14.11 17.42 -3.32
CA ARG A 265 -14.35 16.30 -4.26
C ARG A 265 -14.58 14.94 -3.60
N ARG A 266 -14.81 14.90 -2.32
CA ARG A 266 -15.19 13.67 -1.65
C ARG A 266 -16.62 13.31 -2.05
N LYS A 267 -16.88 12.02 -2.34
CA LYS A 267 -18.25 11.57 -2.70
C LYS A 267 -19.18 11.82 -1.53
N SER A 268 -20.43 12.22 -1.82
CA SER A 268 -21.42 12.51 -0.78
C SER A 268 -21.60 11.38 0.24
N SER A 269 -21.64 10.12 -0.22
CA SER A 269 -21.72 8.97 0.67
C SER A 269 -20.51 8.83 1.60
N SER A 270 -19.30 9.11 1.10
CA SER A 270 -18.07 9.05 1.90
C SER A 270 -17.96 10.24 2.85
N ILE A 271 -18.36 11.46 2.43
CA ILE A 271 -18.30 12.64 3.31
C ILE A 271 -19.29 12.51 4.47
N ASN A 272 -20.50 12.04 4.22
CA ASN A 272 -21.50 11.82 5.28
C ASN A 272 -21.08 10.73 6.26
N ARG A 273 -20.32 9.73 5.82
CA ARG A 273 -19.85 8.63 6.68
C ARG A 273 -18.62 9.01 7.50
N TRP A 274 -17.67 9.74 6.92
CA TRP A 274 -16.33 9.91 7.48
C TRP A 274 -15.96 11.35 7.85
N ALA A 275 -16.74 12.33 7.37
CA ALA A 275 -16.47 13.76 7.53
C ALA A 275 -17.77 14.57 7.47
N ALA A 276 -18.79 14.16 8.22
CA ALA A 276 -20.08 14.82 8.26
C ALA A 276 -19.97 16.29 8.75
N ASN A 277 -20.92 17.12 8.34
CA ASN A 277 -20.95 18.52 8.80
C ASN A 277 -21.01 18.56 10.34
N ASN A 278 -20.12 19.35 10.95
CA ASN A 278 -19.98 19.46 12.40
C ASN A 278 -21.28 19.92 13.10
N LEU A 279 -22.01 20.80 12.48
CA LEU A 279 -23.22 21.40 13.09
C LEU A 279 -24.51 20.65 12.70
N GLY A 280 -24.40 19.52 12.01
CA GLY A 280 -25.52 18.70 11.59
C GLY A 280 -26.03 19.00 10.18
N ASP A 281 -27.35 18.93 9.97
CA ASP A 281 -27.92 19.08 8.62
C ASP A 281 -27.78 20.53 8.10
N ALA A 282 -27.05 20.67 6.98
CA ALA A 282 -26.79 21.97 6.37
C ALA A 282 -28.04 22.76 5.97
N PRO A 283 -29.10 22.16 5.39
CA PRO A 283 -30.38 22.82 5.20
C PRO A 283 -30.97 23.40 6.48
N MET A 284 -30.98 22.68 7.59
CA MET A 284 -31.46 23.15 8.88
C MET A 284 -30.63 24.33 9.40
N ILE A 285 -29.32 24.27 9.29
CA ILE A 285 -28.39 25.34 9.70
C ILE A 285 -28.69 26.64 8.93
N LYS A 286 -29.00 26.57 7.63
CA LYS A 286 -29.37 27.75 6.82
C LYS A 286 -30.61 28.48 7.30
N THR A 287 -31.53 27.81 7.98
CA THR A 287 -32.74 28.42 8.55
C THR A 287 -32.55 29.05 9.93
N CYS A 288 -31.45 28.77 10.62
CA CYS A 288 -31.12 29.29 11.92
C CYS A 288 -30.74 30.79 11.85
N THR A 289 -31.12 31.56 12.85
CA THR A 289 -30.65 32.94 13.05
C THR A 289 -29.16 32.90 13.44
N LEU A 290 -28.45 34.02 13.24
CA LEU A 290 -27.03 34.13 13.63
C LEU A 290 -26.83 33.81 15.12
N ALA A 291 -27.72 34.28 16.00
CA ALA A 291 -27.65 34.00 17.44
C ALA A 291 -27.76 32.49 17.74
N GLN A 292 -28.65 31.78 17.03
CA GLN A 292 -28.77 30.33 17.14
C GLN A 292 -27.52 29.61 16.64
N LYS A 293 -26.96 30.04 15.50
CA LYS A 293 -25.75 29.48 14.95
C LYS A 293 -24.54 29.71 15.87
N MET A 294 -24.41 30.92 16.44
CA MET A 294 -23.37 31.22 17.42
C MET A 294 -23.53 30.34 18.68
N LYS A 295 -24.75 30.09 19.14
CA LYS A 295 -24.98 29.16 20.24
C LYS A 295 -24.53 27.75 19.89
N LEU A 296 -24.88 27.23 18.69
CA LEU A 296 -24.49 25.90 18.24
C LEU A 296 -22.96 25.72 18.19
N VAL A 297 -22.22 26.71 17.66
CA VAL A 297 -20.75 26.58 17.59
C VAL A 297 -20.08 26.70 18.95
N LYS A 298 -20.60 27.52 19.86
CA LYS A 298 -20.09 27.67 21.24
C LYS A 298 -20.34 26.41 22.07
N GLU A 299 -21.50 25.79 21.91
CA GLU A 299 -21.88 24.55 22.60
C GLU A 299 -21.32 23.29 21.90
N TYR A 300 -20.68 23.45 20.74
CA TYR A 300 -20.15 22.32 20.00
C TYR A 300 -19.09 21.57 20.82
N SER A 301 -19.34 20.31 21.02
CA SER A 301 -18.37 19.35 21.52
C SER A 301 -18.37 18.13 20.60
N SER A 302 -17.18 17.66 20.21
CA SER A 302 -17.05 16.52 19.32
C SER A 302 -17.52 15.23 20.01
N GLY A 303 -18.69 14.74 19.67
CA GLY A 303 -19.18 13.42 20.09
C GLY A 303 -18.67 12.27 19.21
N SER A 304 -18.11 12.58 18.04
CA SER A 304 -17.59 11.62 17.07
C SER A 304 -16.40 12.21 16.33
N ARG A 305 -15.43 11.37 16.00
CA ARG A 305 -14.30 11.77 15.14
C ARG A 305 -14.67 11.86 13.65
N TYR A 306 -15.83 11.38 13.25
CA TYR A 306 -16.27 11.31 11.85
C TYR A 306 -16.97 12.59 11.38
N VAL A 307 -16.46 13.73 11.78
CA VAL A 307 -16.92 15.07 11.42
C VAL A 307 -15.93 15.78 10.51
N ALA A 308 -16.38 16.85 9.85
CA ALA A 308 -15.59 17.62 8.90
C ALA A 308 -14.28 18.16 9.51
N VAL A 309 -14.37 18.69 10.73
CA VAL A 309 -13.20 19.10 11.52
C VAL A 309 -13.30 18.43 12.88
N ASN A 310 -12.45 17.44 13.12
CA ASN A 310 -12.36 16.73 14.38
C ASN A 310 -11.42 17.49 15.33
N GLU A 311 -11.89 17.76 16.52
CA GLU A 311 -11.10 18.40 17.58
C GLU A 311 -10.40 17.31 18.41
N THR A 312 -9.08 17.20 18.26
CA THR A 312 -8.26 16.30 19.06
C THR A 312 -7.68 17.06 20.28
N SER A 313 -6.95 16.35 21.14
CA SER A 313 -6.27 16.99 22.27
C SER A 313 -5.20 18.03 21.85
N LYS A 314 -4.57 17.86 20.67
CA LYS A 314 -3.44 18.66 20.21
C LYS A 314 -3.67 19.37 18.87
N THR A 315 -4.61 18.91 18.06
CA THR A 315 -4.83 19.41 16.70
C THR A 315 -6.29 19.57 16.38
N TYR A 316 -6.60 20.44 15.41
CA TYR A 316 -7.81 20.39 14.60
C TYR A 316 -7.50 19.61 13.34
N GLU A 317 -8.25 18.52 13.09
CA GLU A 317 -8.07 17.59 11.99
C GLU A 317 -9.17 17.81 10.95
N PHE A 318 -8.83 18.38 9.81
CA PHE A 318 -9.74 18.50 8.66
C PHE A 318 -9.78 17.19 7.89
N ARG A 319 -10.93 16.51 7.88
CA ARG A 319 -11.14 15.18 7.28
C ARG A 319 -11.91 15.24 5.96
N ILE A 320 -12.22 16.43 5.47
CA ILE A 320 -13.13 16.67 4.36
C ILE A 320 -12.56 16.31 2.98
N PHE A 321 -11.24 16.21 2.83
CA PHE A 321 -10.62 16.09 1.51
C PHE A 321 -10.63 14.67 0.98
N ARG A 322 -10.84 14.55 -0.35
CA ARG A 322 -10.64 13.30 -1.06
C ARG A 322 -9.16 12.95 -1.11
N GLY A 323 -8.84 11.66 -0.98
CA GLY A 323 -7.49 11.17 -1.14
C GLY A 323 -6.86 11.56 -2.47
N THR A 324 -5.57 11.90 -2.47
CA THR A 324 -4.84 12.34 -3.66
C THR A 324 -3.33 12.10 -3.51
N LEU A 325 -2.68 11.81 -4.63
CA LEU A 325 -1.21 11.78 -4.78
C LEU A 325 -0.74 12.87 -5.77
N LYS A 326 -1.49 13.97 -5.87
CA LYS A 326 -1.08 15.17 -6.62
C LYS A 326 -0.53 16.19 -5.64
N PRO A 327 0.77 16.50 -5.68
CA PRO A 327 1.41 17.42 -4.71
C PRO A 327 0.71 18.78 -4.65
N GLU A 328 0.36 19.37 -5.80
CA GLU A 328 -0.30 20.67 -5.87
C GLU A 328 -1.70 20.64 -5.21
N THR A 329 -2.39 19.50 -5.29
CA THR A 329 -3.70 19.34 -4.63
C THR A 329 -3.54 19.16 -3.11
N ILE A 330 -2.49 18.46 -2.65
CA ILE A 330 -2.18 18.33 -1.22
C ILE A 330 -1.85 19.71 -0.64
N LEU A 331 -0.97 20.46 -1.32
CA LEU A 331 -0.63 21.83 -0.92
C LEU A 331 -1.86 22.74 -0.88
N ALA A 332 -2.70 22.70 -1.91
CA ALA A 332 -3.96 23.47 -1.93
C ALA A 332 -4.89 23.12 -0.75
N CYS A 333 -4.92 21.87 -0.29
CA CYS A 333 -5.69 21.47 0.90
C CYS A 333 -5.09 22.03 2.20
N ILE A 334 -3.77 22.03 2.34
CA ILE A 334 -3.07 22.63 3.49
C ILE A 334 -3.30 24.15 3.49
N GLU A 335 -3.12 24.81 2.37
CA GLU A 335 -3.32 26.24 2.17
C GLU A 335 -4.79 26.64 2.43
N PHE A 336 -5.75 25.82 2.00
CA PHE A 336 -7.17 26.04 2.31
C PHE A 336 -7.41 26.10 3.81
N CYS A 337 -6.86 25.15 4.56
CA CYS A 337 -7.03 25.09 6.01
C CYS A 337 -6.43 26.34 6.69
N ASP A 338 -5.23 26.75 6.27
CA ASP A 338 -4.57 27.94 6.82
C ASP A 338 -5.29 29.23 6.44
N ALA A 339 -5.63 29.41 5.18
CA ALA A 339 -6.36 30.57 4.68
C ALA A 339 -7.72 30.74 5.36
N LEU A 340 -8.47 29.63 5.52
CA LEU A 340 -9.77 29.64 6.18
C LEU A 340 -9.68 30.05 7.64
N ILE A 341 -8.71 29.51 8.39
CA ILE A 341 -8.50 29.88 9.78
C ILE A 341 -8.13 31.36 9.90
N ASN A 342 -7.23 31.85 9.03
CA ASN A 342 -6.78 33.24 9.06
C ASN A 342 -7.92 34.21 8.64
N LEU A 343 -8.75 33.84 7.66
CA LEU A 343 -9.95 34.61 7.31
C LEU A 343 -10.89 34.67 8.50
N CYS A 344 -11.20 33.51 9.12
CA CYS A 344 -12.12 33.43 10.27
C CYS A 344 -11.59 34.18 11.50
N ALA A 345 -10.29 34.21 11.72
CA ALA A 345 -9.67 34.99 12.75
C ALA A 345 -9.80 36.51 12.52
N SER A 346 -9.78 36.93 11.25
CA SER A 346 -9.80 38.35 10.87
C SER A 346 -11.21 38.97 10.82
N LEU A 347 -12.29 38.16 10.73
CA LEU A 347 -13.63 38.65 10.55
C LEU A 347 -14.49 38.50 11.84
N PRO A 348 -15.40 39.45 12.11
CA PRO A 348 -16.45 39.27 13.11
C PRO A 348 -17.43 38.14 12.72
N PHE A 349 -18.15 37.56 13.67
CA PHE A 349 -19.16 36.53 13.42
C PHE A 349 -20.22 36.96 12.38
N ALA A 350 -20.68 38.23 12.44
CA ALA A 350 -21.66 38.74 11.51
C ALA A 350 -21.20 38.68 10.05
N ASN A 351 -19.90 38.88 9.81
CA ASN A 351 -19.31 38.84 8.48
C ASN A 351 -19.07 37.40 8.00
N ILE A 352 -18.82 36.47 8.94
CA ILE A 352 -18.72 35.04 8.62
C ILE A 352 -20.05 34.46 8.16
N GLU A 353 -21.17 34.99 8.67
CA GLU A 353 -22.51 34.58 8.24
C GLU A 353 -22.71 34.70 6.72
N THR A 354 -22.15 35.73 6.09
CA THR A 354 -22.27 36.00 4.65
C THR A 354 -21.02 35.61 3.86
N ALA A 355 -19.93 35.27 4.53
CA ALA A 355 -18.69 34.87 3.88
C ALA A 355 -18.86 33.56 3.12
N ASN A 356 -18.24 33.48 1.94
CA ASN A 356 -18.29 32.32 1.05
C ASN A 356 -16.91 32.05 0.41
N PHE A 357 -16.85 31.09 -0.52
CA PHE A 357 -15.60 30.76 -1.19
C PHE A 357 -14.99 31.91 -1.99
N ASN A 358 -15.81 32.82 -2.55
CA ASN A 358 -15.26 34.02 -3.22
C ASN A 358 -14.57 34.91 -2.18
N THR A 359 -15.20 35.14 -1.03
CA THR A 359 -14.59 35.86 0.10
C THR A 359 -13.24 35.25 0.52
N LEU A 360 -13.19 33.92 0.61
CA LEU A 360 -11.95 33.19 0.92
C LEU A 360 -10.89 33.38 -0.17
N MET A 361 -11.26 33.34 -1.45
CA MET A 361 -10.32 33.56 -2.55
C MET A 361 -9.84 35.01 -2.63
N GLU A 362 -10.70 35.98 -2.39
CA GLU A 362 -10.32 37.39 -2.29
C GLU A 362 -9.32 37.64 -1.16
N PHE A 363 -9.51 36.94 -0.04
CA PHE A 363 -8.55 36.97 1.07
C PHE A 363 -7.22 36.28 0.73
N ALA A 364 -7.26 35.17 -0.03
CA ALA A 364 -6.09 34.35 -0.36
C ALA A 364 -5.23 34.93 -1.50
N LYS A 365 -5.85 35.44 -2.57
CA LYS A 365 -5.18 35.92 -3.80
C LYS A 365 -4.01 36.89 -3.59
N PRO A 366 -4.12 37.93 -2.73
CA PRO A 366 -3.01 38.87 -2.52
C PRO A 366 -1.85 38.28 -1.70
N LYS A 367 -2.02 37.08 -1.15
CA LYS A 367 -1.03 36.42 -0.31
C LYS A 367 -0.32 35.33 -1.12
N GLY A 368 0.92 35.54 -1.50
CA GLY A 368 1.70 34.61 -2.33
C GLY A 368 1.86 33.20 -1.74
N CYS A 369 1.61 33.05 -0.43
CA CYS A 369 1.67 31.73 0.26
C CYS A 369 0.45 30.81 -0.01
N TYR A 370 -0.58 31.24 -0.74
CA TYR A 370 -1.78 30.45 -1.06
C TYR A 370 -1.95 30.26 -2.57
N LYS A 371 -0.85 30.15 -3.30
CA LYS A 371 -0.84 30.01 -4.76
C LYS A 371 -1.59 28.78 -5.23
N GLU A 372 -1.30 27.62 -4.64
CA GLU A 372 -1.86 26.34 -5.04
C GLU A 372 -3.36 26.27 -4.73
N LEU A 373 -3.84 26.88 -3.66
CA LEU A 373 -5.25 27.05 -3.36
C LEU A 373 -5.98 27.84 -4.43
N VAL A 374 -5.42 29.00 -4.82
CA VAL A 374 -6.01 29.89 -5.81
C VAL A 374 -6.06 29.21 -7.18
N GLU A 375 -4.96 28.62 -7.63
CA GLU A 375 -4.89 27.88 -8.91
C GLU A 375 -5.87 26.68 -8.93
N TYR A 376 -5.96 25.95 -7.83
CA TYR A 376 -6.89 24.83 -7.68
C TYR A 376 -8.35 25.26 -7.80
N TRP A 377 -8.72 26.40 -7.21
CA TRP A 377 -10.06 26.97 -7.31
C TRP A 377 -10.38 27.48 -8.71
N GLU A 378 -9.50 28.27 -9.31
CA GLU A 378 -9.68 28.87 -10.63
C GLU A 378 -9.82 27.83 -11.74
N THR A 379 -8.95 26.84 -11.76
CA THR A 379 -9.00 25.73 -12.73
C THR A 379 -10.35 25.01 -12.73
N ARG A 380 -11.11 25.05 -11.64
CA ARG A 380 -12.38 24.34 -11.49
C ARG A 380 -13.59 25.20 -11.78
N THR A 381 -13.48 26.48 -11.50
CA THR A 381 -14.55 27.44 -11.82
C THR A 381 -14.56 27.76 -13.30
N MET A 382 -13.40 27.81 -14.01
CA MET A 382 -13.29 28.02 -15.43
C MET A 382 -13.85 26.85 -16.26
N LYS A 383 -13.53 25.59 -15.90
CA LYS A 383 -14.08 24.41 -16.62
C LYS A 383 -15.61 24.30 -16.59
N LYS A 384 -16.30 25.01 -15.70
CA LYS A 384 -17.77 25.13 -15.72
C LYS A 384 -18.31 26.19 -16.67
N LYS A 385 -17.54 27.25 -16.96
CA LYS A 385 -17.96 28.28 -17.89
C LYS A 385 -17.90 27.78 -19.34
N ASP A 386 -16.92 26.94 -19.68
CA ASP A 386 -16.75 26.38 -21.03
C ASP A 386 -17.80 25.32 -21.40
N VAL A 387 -18.37 24.64 -20.40
CA VAL A 387 -19.43 23.61 -20.60
C VAL A 387 -20.84 24.25 -20.76
N VAL A 388 -21.01 25.51 -20.39
CA VAL A 388 -22.31 26.22 -20.50
C VAL A 388 -22.38 27.03 -21.82
N LEU A 389 -21.30 27.13 -22.58
CA LEU A 389 -21.21 27.88 -23.86
C LEU A 389 -20.97 26.99 -25.09
N GLY A 390 -21.13 25.65 -24.97
CA GLY A 390 -21.01 24.68 -26.05
C GLY A 390 -22.31 23.93 -26.34
#